data_f1c1d8724675b01ab7bd65b5d30707d9
#
_entry.id   f1c1d8724675b01ab7bd65b5d30707d9
#
_cell.length_a   1.000
_cell.length_b   1.000
_cell.length_c   1.000
_cell.angle_alpha   90.00
_cell.angle_beta   90.00
_cell.angle_gamma   90.00
#
_symmetry.space_group_name_H-M   'P 1'
#
loop_
_entity.id
_entity.type
_entity.pdbx_description
1 polymer ?
#
loop_
_entity_poly.entity_id
_entity_poly.type
_entity_poly.pdbx_seq_one_letter_code
_entity_poly.pdbx_strand_id
1 'polypeptide(L)'
;MIGCLIDSTWEFTFHFLGDEFAYAVKQWPLGLSGWPKKLSHSIWDGGLFMFGIWLCFKYLPSPLFTRFSWRELGIMEAWGIFQELLVEYLFNGRVWVYNDLPWNPVIIPPLPGSATTVGYTLIPQAVWVVAPVLFYLFLLRLAKNQ
;
A
#
# COMPACT_ATOMS: atom_id res chain seq x y z
N MET A 1 2.00 14.19 -0.40
CA MET A 1 3.48 14.12 -0.31
C MET A 1 3.97 13.10 0.71
N ILE A 2 3.50 13.10 1.97
CA ILE A 2 3.97 12.17 3.01
C ILE A 2 3.60 10.71 2.73
N GLY A 3 2.39 10.42 2.28
CA GLY A 3 2.01 9.09 1.85
C GLY A 3 2.96 8.55 0.78
N CYS A 4 3.32 9.38 -0.20
CA CYS A 4 4.32 9.02 -1.22
C CYS A 4 5.70 8.76 -0.63
N LEU A 5 6.11 9.48 0.43
CA LEU A 5 7.40 9.25 1.09
C LEU A 5 7.40 7.95 1.88
N ILE A 6 6.33 7.63 2.58
CA ILE A 6 6.20 6.36 3.31
C ILE A 6 6.24 5.20 2.31
N ASP A 7 5.48 5.27 1.24
CA ASP A 7 5.49 4.28 0.17
C ASP A 7 6.89 4.12 -0.45
N SER A 8 7.55 5.22 -0.80
CA SER A 8 8.90 5.18 -1.38
C SER A 8 9.91 4.38 -0.54
N THR A 9 9.74 4.29 0.77
CA THR A 9 10.69 3.57 1.63
C THR A 9 10.72 2.07 1.34
N TRP A 10 9.58 1.46 1.08
CA TRP A 10 9.51 0.02 0.78
C TRP A 10 9.58 -0.26 -0.73
N GLU A 11 8.99 0.59 -1.59
CA GLU A 11 9.10 0.48 -3.04
C GLU A 11 10.56 0.56 -3.51
N PHE A 12 11.33 1.52 -3.00
CA PHE A 12 12.75 1.62 -3.32
C PHE A 12 13.55 0.44 -2.75
N THR A 13 13.18 -0.09 -1.58
CA THR A 13 13.80 -1.28 -1.04
C THR A 13 13.61 -2.48 -1.97
N PHE A 14 12.39 -2.74 -2.44
CA PHE A 14 12.12 -3.78 -3.45
C PHE A 14 12.90 -3.54 -4.73
N HIS A 15 12.99 -2.28 -5.14
CA HIS A 15 13.76 -1.94 -6.33
C HIS A 15 15.27 -2.16 -6.18
N PHE A 16 15.87 -1.81 -5.05
CA PHE A 16 17.29 -2.04 -4.78
C PHE A 16 17.63 -3.53 -4.63
N LEU A 17 16.67 -4.36 -4.22
CA LEU A 17 16.83 -5.81 -4.19
C LEU A 17 16.82 -6.44 -5.61
N GLY A 18 16.44 -5.67 -6.62
CA GLY A 18 16.36 -6.11 -8.01
C GLY A 18 14.95 -6.46 -8.45
N ASP A 19 14.58 -5.97 -9.63
CA ASP A 19 13.22 -6.08 -10.20
C ASP A 19 12.76 -7.54 -10.42
N GLU A 20 13.63 -8.54 -10.40
CA GLU A 20 13.29 -9.95 -10.60
C GLU A 20 13.46 -10.78 -9.32
N PHE A 21 14.03 -10.21 -8.26
CA PHE A 21 14.31 -10.96 -7.05
C PHE A 21 13.08 -11.10 -6.15
N ALA A 22 12.45 -9.99 -5.77
CA ALA A 22 11.27 -9.99 -4.89
C ALA A 22 9.96 -9.99 -5.68
N TYR A 23 9.90 -9.23 -6.77
CA TYR A 23 8.76 -9.23 -7.67
C TYR A 23 9.18 -8.93 -9.12
N ALA A 24 8.43 -9.46 -10.08
CA ALA A 24 8.62 -9.20 -11.50
C ALA A 24 7.43 -8.41 -12.05
N VAL A 25 7.71 -7.30 -12.73
CA VAL A 25 6.69 -6.51 -13.42
C VAL A 25 6.49 -7.06 -14.84
N LYS A 26 5.28 -7.53 -15.13
CA LYS A 26 4.92 -8.03 -16.46
C LYS A 26 4.59 -6.90 -17.43
N GLN A 27 3.70 -6.00 -17.01
CA GLN A 27 3.27 -4.88 -17.84
C GLN A 27 2.72 -3.76 -16.98
N TRP A 28 3.48 -2.69 -16.80
CA TRP A 28 3.01 -1.52 -16.08
C TRP A 28 2.03 -0.69 -16.93
N PRO A 29 0.98 -0.11 -16.33
CA PRO A 29 0.06 0.78 -17.04
C PRO A 29 0.80 1.87 -17.83
N LEU A 30 0.27 2.22 -19.00
CA LEU A 30 0.85 3.19 -19.92
C LEU A 30 2.27 2.84 -20.45
N GLY A 31 2.74 1.60 -20.26
CA GLY A 31 4.07 1.19 -20.70
C GLY A 31 5.22 1.86 -19.94
N LEU A 32 4.97 2.43 -18.77
CA LEU A 32 6.00 3.10 -17.97
C LEU A 32 7.03 2.09 -17.46
N SER A 33 8.30 2.48 -17.48
CA SER A 33 9.43 1.68 -16.98
C SER A 33 10.41 2.56 -16.21
N GLY A 34 11.36 1.97 -15.49
CA GLY A 34 12.38 2.70 -14.75
C GLY A 34 11.81 3.67 -13.70
N TRP A 35 12.38 4.85 -13.59
CA TRP A 35 11.97 5.88 -12.63
C TRP A 35 10.52 6.37 -12.79
N PRO A 36 9.99 6.62 -14.02
CA PRO A 36 8.58 6.97 -14.19
C PRO A 36 7.61 5.94 -13.60
N LYS A 37 7.89 4.64 -13.75
CA LYS A 37 7.12 3.55 -13.13
C LYS A 37 7.08 3.71 -11.61
N LYS A 38 8.23 3.87 -10.96
CA LYS A 38 8.36 3.98 -9.50
C LYS A 38 7.65 5.21 -8.95
N LEU A 39 7.85 6.35 -9.58
CA LEU A 39 7.17 7.58 -9.19
C LEU A 39 5.65 7.48 -9.35
N SER A 40 5.17 6.84 -10.43
CA SER A 40 3.73 6.63 -10.62
C SER A 40 3.14 5.73 -9.55
N HIS A 41 3.87 4.71 -9.09
CA HIS A 41 3.46 3.85 -7.98
C HIS A 41 3.36 4.62 -6.67
N SER A 42 4.42 5.32 -6.28
CA SER A 42 4.41 6.15 -5.06
C SER A 42 3.33 7.25 -5.06
N ILE A 43 3.01 7.82 -6.22
CA ILE A 43 1.90 8.79 -6.34
C ILE A 43 0.56 8.09 -6.16
N TRP A 44 0.39 6.90 -6.74
CA TRP A 44 -0.82 6.09 -6.60
C TRP A 44 -1.08 5.77 -5.12
N ASP A 45 -0.09 5.23 -4.41
CA ASP A 45 -0.22 4.86 -3.01
C ASP A 45 -0.42 6.08 -2.10
N GLY A 46 0.23 7.20 -2.42
CA GLY A 46 -0.08 8.49 -1.79
C GLY A 46 -1.54 8.89 -1.93
N GLY A 47 -2.15 8.64 -3.09
CA GLY A 47 -3.59 8.84 -3.34
C GLY A 47 -4.46 7.93 -2.48
N LEU A 48 -4.06 6.67 -2.28
CA LEU A 48 -4.77 5.72 -1.42
C LEU A 48 -4.80 6.18 0.05
N PHE A 49 -3.69 6.70 0.57
CA PHE A 49 -3.67 7.31 1.91
C PHE A 49 -4.58 8.54 2.01
N MET A 50 -4.59 9.40 1.00
CA MET A 50 -5.49 10.57 0.97
C MET A 50 -6.97 10.16 0.93
N PHE A 51 -7.28 9.08 0.25
CA PHE A 51 -8.63 8.53 0.25
C PHE A 51 -9.04 8.02 1.63
N GLY A 52 -8.13 7.38 2.39
CA GLY A 52 -8.35 7.01 3.79
C GLY A 52 -8.68 8.22 4.68
N ILE A 53 -7.93 9.34 4.52
CA ILE A 53 -8.25 10.61 5.20
C ILE A 53 -9.65 11.10 4.81
N TRP A 54 -9.99 11.09 3.52
CA TRP A 54 -11.30 11.50 3.04
C TRP A 54 -12.43 10.66 3.65
N LEU A 55 -12.24 9.34 3.80
CA LEU A 55 -13.21 8.47 4.50
C LEU A 55 -13.39 8.91 5.97
N CYS A 56 -12.31 9.26 6.67
CA CYS A 56 -12.44 9.81 8.02
C CYS A 56 -13.29 11.09 8.04
N PHE A 57 -13.04 12.05 7.14
CA PHE A 57 -13.86 13.28 7.06
C PHE A 57 -15.31 13.01 6.69
N LYS A 58 -15.58 11.97 5.91
CA LYS A 58 -16.93 11.61 5.48
C LYS A 58 -17.75 10.95 6.59
N TYR A 59 -17.13 10.12 7.43
CA TYR A 59 -17.85 9.26 8.36
C TYR A 59 -17.68 9.62 9.83
N LEU A 60 -16.75 10.50 10.18
CA LEU A 60 -16.51 10.91 11.56
C LEU A 60 -16.75 12.40 11.76
N PRO A 61 -17.21 12.81 12.98
CA PRO A 61 -17.38 14.22 13.31
C PRO A 61 -16.02 14.92 13.51
N SER A 62 -15.92 16.17 13.07
CA SER A 62 -14.77 17.04 13.36
C SER A 62 -14.74 17.45 14.85
N PRO A 63 -13.55 17.77 15.40
CA PRO A 63 -12.23 17.86 14.75
C PRO A 63 -11.54 16.49 14.61
N LEU A 64 -10.89 16.28 13.47
CA LEU A 64 -10.17 15.06 13.15
C LEU A 64 -8.65 15.26 13.26
N PHE A 65 -7.92 14.17 13.52
CA PHE A 65 -6.45 14.10 13.59
C PHE A 65 -5.80 15.03 14.63
N THR A 66 -6.58 15.54 15.59
CA THR A 66 -6.07 16.43 16.66
C THR A 66 -5.55 15.66 17.89
N ARG A 67 -6.08 14.47 18.11
CA ARG A 67 -5.68 13.52 19.15
C ARG A 67 -5.88 12.10 18.67
N PHE A 68 -5.24 11.13 19.32
CA PHE A 68 -5.40 9.73 18.97
C PHE A 68 -6.87 9.27 19.08
N SER A 69 -7.34 8.62 18.05
CA SER A 69 -8.69 8.08 17.94
C SER A 69 -8.68 6.71 17.27
N TRP A 70 -9.14 5.69 17.99
CA TRP A 70 -9.31 4.34 17.43
C TRP A 70 -10.27 4.28 16.23
N ARG A 71 -11.24 5.22 16.17
CA ARG A 71 -12.17 5.30 15.04
C ARG A 71 -11.49 5.78 13.76
N GLU A 72 -10.66 6.81 13.87
CA GLU A 72 -9.87 7.30 12.73
C GLU A 72 -8.89 6.24 12.24
N LEU A 73 -8.11 5.67 13.15
CA LEU A 73 -7.17 4.60 12.84
C LEU A 73 -7.89 3.39 12.24
N GLY A 74 -9.01 2.97 12.82
CA GLY A 74 -9.79 1.83 12.33
C GLY A 74 -10.33 2.02 10.90
N ILE A 75 -10.75 3.24 10.53
CA ILE A 75 -11.16 3.55 9.16
C ILE A 75 -9.96 3.46 8.21
N MET A 76 -8.82 4.04 8.61
CA MET A 76 -7.62 4.02 7.77
C MET A 76 -7.07 2.60 7.58
N GLU A 77 -7.06 1.79 8.64
CA GLU A 77 -6.66 0.38 8.57
C GLU A 77 -7.62 -0.46 7.73
N ALA A 78 -8.92 -0.34 7.96
CA ALA A 78 -9.92 -1.07 7.18
C ALA A 78 -9.83 -0.72 5.69
N TRP A 79 -9.60 0.54 5.36
CA TRP A 79 -9.35 0.98 4.00
C TRP A 79 -8.02 0.42 3.46
N GLY A 80 -6.92 0.52 4.22
CA GLY A 80 -5.61 0.02 3.83
C GLY A 80 -5.65 -1.47 3.47
N ILE A 81 -6.21 -2.30 4.33
CA ILE A 81 -6.34 -3.75 4.12
C ILE A 81 -7.29 -4.04 2.93
N PHE A 82 -8.44 -3.37 2.86
CA PHE A 82 -9.41 -3.60 1.79
C PHE A 82 -8.84 -3.27 0.41
N GLN A 83 -8.23 -2.08 0.27
CA GLN A 83 -7.70 -1.64 -1.01
C GLN A 83 -6.51 -2.50 -1.44
N GLU A 84 -5.64 -2.92 -0.52
CA GLU A 84 -4.53 -3.82 -0.82
C GLU A 84 -5.03 -5.15 -1.39
N LEU A 85 -5.95 -5.81 -0.70
CA LEU A 85 -6.53 -7.07 -1.19
C LEU A 85 -7.22 -6.90 -2.55
N LEU A 86 -7.89 -5.76 -2.76
CA LEU A 86 -8.54 -5.45 -4.04
C LEU A 86 -7.52 -5.23 -5.16
N VAL A 87 -6.49 -4.44 -4.90
CA VAL A 87 -5.41 -4.13 -5.85
C VAL A 87 -4.66 -5.41 -6.21
N GLU A 88 -4.27 -6.21 -5.22
CA GLU A 88 -3.63 -7.50 -5.43
C GLU A 88 -4.54 -8.46 -6.21
N TYR A 89 -5.82 -8.54 -5.90
CA TYR A 89 -6.77 -9.37 -6.63
C TYR A 89 -6.87 -8.99 -8.12
N LEU A 90 -6.86 -7.69 -8.41
CA LEU A 90 -7.02 -7.17 -9.78
C LEU A 90 -5.73 -7.24 -10.59
N PHE A 91 -4.57 -6.99 -9.97
CA PHE A 91 -3.32 -6.71 -10.68
C PHE A 91 -2.23 -7.77 -10.50
N ASN A 92 -2.17 -8.48 -9.34
CA ASN A 92 -1.21 -9.55 -9.13
C ASN A 92 -1.46 -10.69 -10.13
N GLY A 93 -0.42 -11.06 -10.85
CA GLY A 93 -0.49 -12.00 -11.95
C GLY A 93 -0.72 -11.36 -13.32
N ARG A 94 -1.24 -10.12 -13.38
CA ARG A 94 -1.44 -9.34 -14.61
C ARG A 94 -0.37 -8.28 -14.83
N VAL A 95 -0.19 -7.44 -13.84
CA VAL A 95 0.76 -6.30 -13.90
C VAL A 95 2.09 -6.67 -13.26
N TRP A 96 2.07 -7.34 -12.12
CA TRP A 96 3.24 -7.85 -11.41
C TRP A 96 2.99 -9.26 -10.86
N VAL A 97 4.06 -9.88 -10.41
CA VAL A 97 4.03 -11.17 -9.67
C VAL A 97 5.05 -11.10 -8.57
N TYR A 98 4.67 -11.47 -7.36
CA TYR A 98 5.61 -11.65 -6.26
C TYR A 98 6.20 -13.06 -6.27
N ASN A 99 7.47 -13.14 -5.92
CA ASN A 99 8.15 -14.43 -5.76
C ASN A 99 7.88 -14.99 -4.36
N ASP A 100 7.65 -16.30 -4.28
CA ASP A 100 7.62 -17.02 -3.01
C ASP A 100 9.05 -17.20 -2.50
N LEU A 101 9.38 -16.47 -1.45
CA LEU A 101 10.71 -16.44 -0.84
C LEU A 101 10.62 -16.77 0.65
N PRO A 102 11.66 -17.36 1.25
CA PRO A 102 11.65 -17.73 2.67
C PRO A 102 11.28 -16.59 3.63
N TRP A 103 11.59 -15.35 3.26
CA TRP A 103 11.27 -14.14 4.03
C TRP A 103 10.02 -13.41 3.51
N ASN A 104 9.45 -13.85 2.39
CA ASN A 104 8.21 -13.33 1.81
C ASN A 104 7.31 -14.50 1.36
N PRO A 105 6.92 -15.39 2.30
CA PRO A 105 6.13 -16.58 1.97
C PRO A 105 4.71 -16.22 1.53
N VAL A 106 4.10 -17.10 0.78
CA VAL A 106 2.67 -17.01 0.46
C VAL A 106 1.86 -17.24 1.73
N ILE A 107 0.99 -16.29 2.06
CA ILE A 107 0.12 -16.34 3.25
C ILE A 107 -1.35 -16.55 2.90
N ILE A 108 -1.76 -16.16 1.69
CA ILE A 108 -3.11 -16.39 1.18
C ILE A 108 -2.97 -17.08 -0.19
N PRO A 109 -3.58 -18.26 -0.38
CA PRO A 109 -3.54 -18.94 -1.67
C PRO A 109 -4.26 -18.13 -2.75
N PRO A 110 -4.03 -18.44 -4.05
CA PRO A 110 -4.74 -17.77 -5.12
C PRO A 110 -6.25 -17.79 -4.92
N LEU A 111 -6.88 -16.62 -4.95
CA LEU A 111 -8.33 -16.52 -4.82
C LEU A 111 -9.04 -16.86 -6.15
N PRO A 112 -10.24 -17.43 -6.13
CA PRO A 112 -11.00 -17.70 -7.33
C PRO A 112 -11.18 -16.44 -8.19
N GLY A 113 -10.81 -16.50 -9.47
CA GLY A 113 -10.90 -15.38 -10.41
C GLY A 113 -9.71 -14.42 -10.39
N SER A 114 -8.77 -14.53 -9.44
CA SER A 114 -7.50 -13.79 -9.51
C SER A 114 -6.61 -14.32 -10.62
N ALA A 115 -5.72 -13.48 -11.15
CA ALA A 115 -4.79 -13.89 -12.21
C ALA A 115 -3.46 -14.43 -11.65
N THR A 116 -3.21 -14.28 -10.35
CA THR A 116 -2.00 -14.83 -9.74
C THR A 116 -2.07 -16.35 -9.63
N THR A 117 -0.95 -17.00 -9.94
CA THR A 117 -0.77 -18.46 -9.75
C THR A 117 0.00 -18.77 -8.47
N VAL A 118 0.68 -17.80 -7.90
CA VAL A 118 1.47 -17.92 -6.67
C VAL A 118 0.61 -17.68 -5.43
N GLY A 119 -0.22 -16.64 -5.45
CA GLY A 119 -1.01 -16.18 -4.31
C GLY A 119 -0.52 -14.82 -3.79
N TYR A 120 -0.85 -14.54 -2.53
CA TYR A 120 -0.56 -13.27 -1.88
C TYR A 120 0.54 -13.48 -0.84
N THR A 121 1.63 -12.76 -1.00
CA THR A 121 2.82 -12.94 -0.15
C THR A 121 2.79 -12.01 1.07
N LEU A 122 3.57 -12.35 2.10
CA LEU A 122 3.54 -11.71 3.40
C LEU A 122 3.86 -10.20 3.34
N ILE A 123 4.94 -9.82 2.64
CA ILE A 123 5.47 -8.45 2.74
C ILE A 123 4.48 -7.40 2.22
N PRO A 124 3.88 -7.51 1.01
CA PRO A 124 2.90 -6.53 0.56
C PRO A 124 1.73 -6.38 1.54
N GLN A 125 1.23 -7.51 2.06
CA GLN A 125 0.13 -7.48 3.02
C GLN A 125 0.54 -6.83 4.35
N ALA A 126 1.73 -7.13 4.86
CA ALA A 126 2.25 -6.54 6.09
C ALA A 126 2.49 -5.03 5.97
N VAL A 127 2.94 -4.57 4.81
CA VAL A 127 3.11 -3.13 4.54
C VAL A 127 1.81 -2.39 4.75
N TRP A 128 0.70 -2.88 4.20
CA TRP A 128 -0.60 -2.22 4.30
C TRP A 128 -1.33 -2.41 5.64
N VAL A 129 -0.75 -3.19 6.54
CA VAL A 129 -1.13 -3.19 7.97
C VAL A 129 -0.29 -2.17 8.76
N VAL A 130 0.97 -1.97 8.40
CA VAL A 130 1.88 -1.08 9.14
C VAL A 130 1.85 0.37 8.64
N ALA A 131 1.79 0.57 7.33
CA ALA A 131 1.88 1.90 6.73
C ALA A 131 0.73 2.84 7.10
N PRO A 132 -0.56 2.41 7.17
CA PRO A 132 -1.64 3.27 7.65
C PRO A 132 -1.44 3.74 9.10
N VAL A 133 -0.92 2.87 9.99
CA VAL A 133 -0.59 3.25 11.37
C VAL A 133 0.47 4.34 11.39
N LEU A 134 1.57 4.15 10.68
CA LEU A 134 2.67 5.12 10.61
C LEU A 134 2.20 6.45 10.03
N PHE A 135 1.42 6.39 8.97
CA PHE A 135 0.85 7.58 8.34
C PHE A 135 -0.09 8.33 9.28
N TYR A 136 -0.98 7.61 9.98
CA TYR A 136 -1.88 8.19 10.97
C TYR A 136 -1.12 8.87 12.13
N LEU A 137 -0.11 8.20 12.71
CA LEU A 137 0.71 8.78 13.77
C LEU A 137 1.46 10.03 13.29
N PHE A 138 1.88 10.04 12.03
CA PHE A 138 2.53 11.20 11.44
C PHE A 138 1.56 12.37 11.29
N LEU A 139 0.31 12.13 10.85
CA LEU A 139 -0.73 13.17 10.79
C LEU A 139 -0.98 13.81 12.16
N LEU A 140 -1.07 12.99 13.22
CA LEU A 140 -1.22 13.49 14.59
C LEU A 140 -0.04 14.37 15.03
N ARG A 141 1.18 14.01 14.61
CA ARG A 141 2.37 14.82 14.93
C ARG A 141 2.38 16.13 14.18
N LEU A 142 1.95 16.17 12.92
CA LEU A 142 1.83 17.41 12.17
C LEU A 142 0.81 18.36 12.78
N ALA A 143 -0.35 17.85 13.18
CA ALA A 143 -1.41 18.64 13.77
C ALA A 143 -1.00 19.28 15.11
N LYS A 144 -0.11 18.64 15.88
CA LYS A 144 0.42 19.20 17.13
C LYS A 144 1.41 20.36 16.95
N ASN A 145 1.97 20.48 15.75
CA ASN A 145 3.00 21.45 15.43
C ASN A 145 2.41 22.70 14.71
N GLN A 146 1.10 22.74 14.54
CA GLN A 146 0.34 23.90 14.01
C GLN A 146 -0.35 24.66 15.14
#